data_9fffbec4d39a8f3cfdec7f47dc2b1844
#
_entry.id   9fffbec4d39a8f3cfdec7f47dc2b1844
#
_cell.length_a   1.000
_cell.length_b   1.000
_cell.length_c   1.000
_cell.angle_alpha   90.00
_cell.angle_beta   90.00
_cell.angle_gamma   90.00
#
_symmetry.space_group_name_H-M   'P 1'
#
loop_
_entity.id
_entity.type
_entity.pdbx_description
1 polymer ?
#
loop_
_entity_poly.entity_id
_entity_poly.type
_entity_poly.pdbx_seq_one_letter_code
_entity_poly.pdbx_strand_id
1 'polypeptide(L)'
;MFYVSTEDNRIDTTVTTAQIRYLFKLTNDMSGAVIYGYAQNQIVFDRYSKLGLVHNTTQDVYTGAVNLVPNGYWKYEIYEVSWQGTATLTASTAPANENDVLSPAADSKGVVQGIVNNGKLYVTEESGQEQVQYTQYVAPEADNYIYYGQ
;
A
#
# COMPACT_ATOMS: atom_id res chain seq x y z
N MET A 1 -2.07 -7.32 -4.14
CA MET A 1 -1.76 -6.91 -5.52
C MET A 1 -2.67 -5.77 -5.92
N PHE A 2 -2.09 -4.69 -6.38
CA PHE A 2 -2.84 -3.50 -6.79
C PHE A 2 -2.82 -3.38 -8.31
N TYR A 3 -3.98 -3.06 -8.87
CA TYR A 3 -4.12 -2.77 -10.30
C TYR A 3 -4.54 -1.31 -10.42
N VAL A 4 -3.62 -0.46 -10.80
CA VAL A 4 -3.81 0.99 -10.77
C VAL A 4 -3.30 1.62 -12.06
N SER A 5 -3.87 2.77 -12.41
CA SER A 5 -3.36 3.56 -13.52
C SER A 5 -2.22 4.43 -13.02
N THR A 6 -1.05 4.28 -13.59
CA THR A 6 0.14 5.05 -13.22
C THR A 6 0.72 5.80 -14.41
N GLU A 7 0.70 5.21 -15.59
CA GLU A 7 1.31 5.81 -16.77
C GLU A 7 0.62 7.11 -17.19
N ASP A 8 -0.70 7.18 -17.09
CA ASP A 8 -1.44 8.39 -17.42
C ASP A 8 -1.14 9.55 -16.46
N ASN A 9 -0.72 9.24 -15.25
CA ASN A 9 -0.42 10.23 -14.21
C ASN A 9 1.08 10.38 -13.97
N ARG A 10 1.89 9.88 -14.89
CA ARG A 10 3.33 9.91 -14.75
C ARG A 10 3.85 11.35 -14.73
N ILE A 11 4.69 11.65 -13.75
CA ILE A 11 5.19 13.00 -13.50
C ILE A 11 6.52 13.21 -14.18
N ASP A 12 7.48 12.33 -13.94
CA ASP A 12 8.79 12.40 -14.55
C ASP A 12 8.81 11.60 -15.86
N THR A 13 8.76 12.30 -16.98
CA THR A 13 8.80 11.69 -18.31
C THR A 13 10.20 11.65 -18.90
N THR A 14 11.21 12.14 -18.17
CA THR A 14 12.60 12.20 -18.66
C THR A 14 13.36 10.90 -18.45
N VAL A 15 12.81 10.01 -17.61
CA VAL A 15 13.42 8.72 -17.29
C VAL A 15 12.57 7.58 -17.86
N THR A 16 13.16 6.40 -17.97
CA THR A 16 12.45 5.21 -18.45
C THR A 16 11.63 4.58 -17.30
N THR A 17 10.69 3.72 -17.68
CA THR A 17 9.88 2.99 -16.70
C THR A 17 10.75 2.17 -15.72
N ALA A 18 11.88 1.66 -16.19
CA ALA A 18 12.82 0.90 -15.35
C ALA A 18 13.47 1.75 -14.25
N GLN A 19 13.48 3.06 -14.42
CA GLN A 19 14.05 4.00 -13.47
C GLN A 19 13.02 4.55 -12.47
N ILE A 20 11.82 4.02 -12.50
CA ILE A 20 10.73 4.43 -11.62
C ILE A 20 10.37 3.29 -10.68
N ARG A 21 10.15 3.64 -9.41
CA ARG A 21 9.55 2.74 -8.43
C ARG A 21 8.39 3.46 -7.76
N TYR A 22 7.43 2.70 -7.31
CA TYR A 22 6.23 3.23 -6.69
C TYR A 22 6.27 2.99 -5.19
N LEU A 23 6.17 4.08 -4.45
CA LEU A 23 6.14 4.07 -2.99
C LEU A 23 4.69 4.18 -2.54
N PHE A 24 4.24 3.21 -1.78
CA PHE A 24 2.93 3.22 -1.16
C PHE A 24 2.98 3.87 0.20
N LYS A 25 2.04 4.76 0.44
CA LYS A 25 1.72 5.27 1.77
C LYS A 25 0.36 4.72 2.16
N LEU A 26 0.33 3.95 3.22
CA LEU A 26 -0.88 3.29 3.70
C LEU A 26 -1.26 3.90 5.04
N THR A 27 -2.45 4.43 5.12
CA THR A 27 -2.95 5.08 6.34
C THR A 27 -4.21 4.38 6.82
N ASN A 28 -4.19 3.90 8.06
CA ASN A 28 -5.38 3.29 8.64
C ASN A 28 -6.43 4.35 8.94
N ASP A 29 -7.66 4.12 8.50
CA ASP A 29 -8.74 5.09 8.66
C ASP A 29 -9.14 5.32 10.12
N MET A 30 -8.99 4.31 10.96
CA MET A 30 -9.40 4.41 12.36
C MET A 30 -8.29 4.87 13.29
N SER A 31 -7.11 4.29 13.16
CA SER A 31 -6.00 4.60 14.08
C SER A 31 -5.12 5.73 13.61
N GLY A 32 -5.16 6.06 12.32
CA GLY A 32 -4.25 7.04 11.73
C GLY A 32 -2.83 6.51 11.54
N ALA A 33 -2.58 5.23 11.77
CA ALA A 33 -1.27 4.64 11.58
C ALA A 33 -0.83 4.72 10.12
N VAL A 34 0.41 5.10 9.89
CA VAL A 34 0.97 5.27 8.55
C VAL A 34 2.10 4.27 8.34
N ILE A 35 2.04 3.59 7.21
CA ILE A 35 3.03 2.59 6.81
C ILE A 35 3.47 2.89 5.38
N TYR A 36 4.75 2.72 5.10
CA TYR A 36 5.30 2.90 3.77
C TYR A 36 5.88 1.60 3.25
N GLY A 37 5.83 1.41 1.92
CA GLY A 37 6.46 0.26 1.28
C GLY A 37 6.59 0.45 -0.22
N TYR A 38 7.73 0.06 -0.76
CA TYR A 38 7.93 0.02 -2.21
C TYR A 38 7.29 -1.22 -2.81
N ALA A 39 6.68 -1.07 -3.98
CA ALA A 39 6.15 -2.20 -4.71
C ALA A 39 7.26 -3.20 -5.05
N GLN A 40 7.09 -4.43 -4.63
CA GLN A 40 8.05 -5.52 -4.90
C GLN A 40 7.92 -6.00 -6.33
N ASN A 41 6.70 -6.28 -6.72
CA ASN A 41 6.38 -6.71 -8.07
C ASN A 41 5.76 -5.53 -8.80
N GLN A 42 6.44 -5.08 -9.83
CA GLN A 42 6.02 -3.93 -10.59
C GLN A 42 6.01 -4.30 -12.07
N ILE A 43 4.81 -4.41 -12.63
CA ILE A 43 4.60 -4.64 -14.05
C ILE A 43 3.76 -3.49 -14.57
N VAL A 44 4.31 -2.73 -15.49
CA VAL A 44 3.65 -1.56 -16.04
C VAL A 44 3.14 -1.89 -17.44
N PHE A 45 1.84 -1.73 -17.63
CA PHE A 45 1.18 -1.84 -18.93
C PHE A 45 0.66 -0.47 -19.35
N ASP A 46 0.27 -0.36 -20.59
CA ASP A 46 -0.20 0.92 -21.15
C ASP A 46 -1.40 1.49 -20.40
N ARG A 47 -2.31 0.65 -19.96
CA ARG A 47 -3.54 1.07 -19.31
C ARG A 47 -3.53 0.96 -17.80
N TYR A 48 -2.73 0.07 -17.26
CA TYR A 48 -2.65 -0.14 -15.83
C TYR A 48 -1.29 -0.67 -15.43
N SER A 49 -1.00 -0.53 -14.16
CA SER A 49 0.18 -1.14 -13.54
C SER A 49 -0.25 -2.14 -12.50
N LYS A 50 0.48 -3.23 -12.45
CA LYS A 50 0.28 -4.26 -11.45
C LYS A 50 1.39 -4.13 -10.43
N LEU A 51 1.00 -3.77 -9.20
CA LEU A 51 1.94 -3.48 -8.13
C LEU A 51 1.64 -4.38 -6.94
N GLY A 52 2.67 -4.97 -6.37
CA GLY A 52 2.53 -5.88 -5.25
C GLY A 52 3.30 -5.45 -4.01
N LEU A 53 2.65 -5.55 -2.87
CA LEU A 53 3.26 -5.47 -1.55
C LEU A 53 3.17 -6.84 -0.88
N VAL A 54 4.00 -7.06 0.11
CA VAL A 54 4.02 -8.30 0.88
C VAL A 54 3.59 -8.00 2.31
N HIS A 55 2.65 -8.78 2.83
CA HIS A 55 2.28 -8.67 4.23
C HIS A 55 3.30 -9.40 5.09
N ASN A 56 3.81 -8.71 6.09
CA ASN A 56 4.76 -9.28 7.05
C ASN A 56 4.64 -8.54 8.39
N THR A 57 4.83 -9.25 9.47
CA THR A 57 4.84 -8.64 10.81
C THR A 57 6.04 -7.71 11.01
N THR A 58 7.13 -7.99 10.34
CA THR A 58 8.30 -7.10 10.32
C THR A 58 8.21 -6.21 9.09
N GLN A 59 8.07 -4.92 9.31
CA GLN A 59 7.96 -3.94 8.24
C GLN A 59 9.32 -3.60 7.67
N ASP A 60 9.37 -3.45 6.35
CA ASP A 60 10.54 -2.95 5.67
C ASP A 60 10.11 -2.19 4.41
N VAL A 61 10.36 -0.91 4.40
CA VAL A 61 9.97 -0.02 3.31
C VAL A 61 10.57 -0.47 1.98
N TYR A 62 11.83 -0.86 1.99
CA TYR A 62 12.58 -1.15 0.76
C TYR A 62 12.27 -2.51 0.16
N THR A 63 11.80 -3.45 0.95
CA THR A 63 11.36 -4.75 0.47
C THR A 63 9.85 -4.83 0.27
N GLY A 64 9.13 -3.76 0.54
CA GLY A 64 7.68 -3.73 0.39
C GLY A 64 6.94 -4.61 1.39
N ALA A 65 7.59 -4.93 2.50
CA ALA A 65 6.98 -5.67 3.59
C ALA A 65 6.18 -4.71 4.48
N VAL A 66 4.89 -4.91 4.55
CA VAL A 66 3.97 -4.04 5.29
C VAL A 66 3.16 -4.87 6.29
N ASN A 67 2.95 -4.30 7.46
CA ASN A 67 2.12 -4.90 8.49
C ASN A 67 0.81 -4.13 8.62
N LEU A 68 -0.24 -4.65 8.02
CA LEU A 68 -1.53 -3.99 7.97
C LEU A 68 -2.38 -4.38 9.19
N VAL A 69 -2.01 -3.84 10.32
CA VAL A 69 -2.74 -4.04 11.58
C VAL A 69 -3.12 -2.65 12.12
N PRO A 70 -4.35 -2.43 12.53
CA PRO A 70 -5.50 -3.34 12.55
C PRO A 70 -6.14 -3.57 11.18
N ASN A 71 -6.97 -4.60 11.08
CA ASN A 71 -7.78 -4.85 9.91
C ASN A 71 -8.81 -3.74 9.69
N GLY A 72 -9.39 -3.71 8.53
CA GLY A 72 -10.42 -2.73 8.16
C GLY A 72 -9.99 -1.86 7.00
N TYR A 73 -10.50 -0.65 6.97
CA TYR A 73 -10.23 0.24 5.87
C TYR A 73 -8.93 0.99 6.05
N TRP A 74 -8.15 1.00 4.97
CA TRP A 74 -6.92 1.76 4.84
C TRP A 74 -7.02 2.63 3.60
N LYS A 75 -6.45 3.82 3.69
CA LYS A 75 -6.27 4.69 2.54
C LYS A 75 -4.88 4.42 1.96
N TYR A 76 -4.79 4.26 0.66
CA TYR A 76 -3.49 4.17 0.01
C TYR A 76 -3.25 5.37 -0.89
N GLU A 77 -2.01 5.80 -0.92
CA GLU A 77 -1.50 6.80 -1.84
C GLU A 77 -0.24 6.21 -2.48
N ILE A 78 -0.12 6.37 -3.78
CA ILE A 78 1.02 5.85 -4.55
C ILE A 78 1.81 7.01 -5.07
N TYR A 79 3.07 7.05 -4.70
CA TYR A 79 4.02 8.09 -5.10
C TYR A 79 4.99 7.55 -6.14
N GLU A 80 5.23 8.36 -7.15
CA GLU A 80 6.26 8.07 -8.13
C GLU A 80 7.62 8.50 -7.60
N VAL A 81 8.56 7.57 -7.59
CA VAL A 81 9.95 7.85 -7.23
C VAL A 81 10.83 7.50 -8.43
N SER A 82 11.62 8.44 -8.87
CA SER A 82 12.45 8.27 -10.06
C SER A 82 13.93 8.44 -9.75
N TRP A 83 14.75 7.73 -10.52
CA TRP A 83 16.20 7.81 -10.50
C TRP A 83 16.71 8.25 -11.85
N GLN A 84 17.75 9.07 -11.86
CA GLN A 84 18.44 9.41 -13.12
C GLN A 84 19.31 8.26 -13.62
N GLY A 85 19.79 7.43 -12.69
CA GLY A 85 20.53 6.22 -13.00
C GLY A 85 19.72 4.96 -12.70
N THR A 86 20.37 3.95 -12.17
CA THR A 86 19.71 2.69 -11.82
C THR A 86 18.88 2.85 -10.55
N ALA A 87 17.62 2.44 -10.60
CA ALA A 87 16.75 2.43 -9.43
C ALA A 87 17.20 1.38 -8.43
N THR A 88 17.53 1.82 -7.24
CA THR A 88 17.96 0.93 -6.15
C THR A 88 17.18 1.26 -4.88
N LEU A 89 16.72 0.21 -4.20
CA LEU A 89 15.89 0.34 -3.01
C LEU A 89 16.70 0.04 -1.75
N THR A 90 17.46 1.04 -1.30
CA THR A 90 18.23 0.96 -0.06
C THR A 90 18.02 2.23 0.76
N ALA A 91 18.37 2.18 2.02
CA ALA A 91 18.19 3.32 2.92
C ALA A 91 18.98 4.56 2.48
N SER A 92 20.04 4.38 1.72
CA SER A 92 20.87 5.50 1.25
C SER A 92 20.48 6.00 -0.14
N THR A 93 19.71 5.24 -0.88
CA THR A 93 19.41 5.56 -2.30
C THR A 93 17.93 5.75 -2.58
N ALA A 94 17.05 5.34 -1.69
CA ALA A 94 15.61 5.46 -1.89
C ALA A 94 14.96 6.22 -0.74
N PRO A 95 14.05 7.17 -1.03
CA PRO A 95 13.29 7.85 0.02
C PRO A 95 12.44 6.89 0.84
N ALA A 96 12.37 7.11 2.14
CA ALA A 96 11.57 6.29 3.04
C ALA A 96 10.12 6.77 3.13
N ASN A 97 9.84 8.01 2.77
CA ASN A 97 8.50 8.59 2.75
C ASN A 97 8.43 9.73 1.72
N GLU A 98 7.24 10.31 1.56
CA GLU A 98 7.01 11.33 0.54
C GLU A 98 7.75 12.64 0.76
N ASN A 99 8.21 12.88 1.97
CA ASN A 99 8.93 14.09 2.32
C ASN A 99 10.44 13.88 2.46
N ASP A 100 10.89 12.67 2.24
CA ASP A 100 12.30 12.34 2.41
C ASP A 100 13.10 12.82 1.21
N VAL A 101 14.02 13.75 1.46
CA VAL A 101 14.89 14.30 0.44
C VAL A 101 16.31 13.83 0.72
N LEU A 102 16.79 12.93 -0.13
CA LEU A 102 18.14 12.41 0.00
C LEU A 102 19.14 13.42 -0.53
N SER A 103 20.27 13.49 0.13
CA SER A 103 21.37 14.36 -0.31
C SER A 103 21.75 14.01 -1.74
N PRO A 104 21.75 14.98 -2.65
CA PRO A 104 22.09 14.68 -4.03
C PRO A 104 23.55 14.27 -4.12
N ALA A 105 23.75 13.01 -4.41
CA ALA A 105 25.03 12.50 -4.82
C ALA A 105 24.81 11.91 -6.19
N ALA A 106 24.85 12.76 -7.17
CA ALA A 106 24.69 12.41 -8.57
C ALA A 106 23.39 11.62 -8.81
N ASP A 107 23.44 10.64 -9.67
CA ASP A 107 22.27 10.01 -10.25
C ASP A 107 21.78 8.78 -9.48
N SER A 108 22.40 8.49 -8.34
CA SER A 108 22.13 7.27 -7.58
C SER A 108 20.99 7.40 -6.55
N LYS A 109 20.42 8.58 -6.41
CA LYS A 109 19.39 8.87 -5.40
C LYS A 109 18.02 8.99 -6.03
N GLY A 110 17.04 8.32 -5.43
CA GLY A 110 15.66 8.47 -5.83
C GLY A 110 15.06 9.79 -5.36
N VAL A 111 14.19 10.34 -6.18
CA VAL A 111 13.46 11.57 -5.88
C VAL A 111 11.98 11.32 -5.97
N VAL A 112 11.25 11.66 -4.92
CA VAL A 112 9.79 11.60 -4.93
C VAL A 112 9.24 12.70 -5.83
N GLN A 113 8.54 12.31 -6.89
CA GLN A 113 7.97 13.27 -7.83
C GLN A 113 6.59 13.74 -7.39
N GLY A 114 5.78 12.85 -6.86
CA GLY A 114 4.44 13.18 -6.40
C GLY A 114 3.51 11.98 -6.44
N ILE A 115 2.26 12.25 -6.13
CA ILE A 115 1.21 11.23 -6.10
C ILE A 115 0.72 10.92 -7.50
N VAL A 116 0.60 9.65 -7.84
CA VAL A 116 0.10 9.21 -9.15
C VAL A 116 -1.21 8.45 -9.04
N ASN A 117 -1.52 7.94 -7.89
CA ASN A 117 -2.81 7.27 -7.65
C ASN A 117 -3.12 7.26 -6.16
N ASN A 118 -4.40 7.12 -5.84
CA ASN A 118 -4.84 6.94 -4.47
C ASN A 118 -6.17 6.18 -4.44
N GLY A 119 -6.55 5.71 -3.27
CA GLY A 119 -7.81 5.00 -3.11
C GLY A 119 -7.94 4.40 -1.73
N LYS A 120 -8.87 3.50 -1.63
CA LYS A 120 -9.18 2.78 -0.40
C LYS A 120 -8.86 1.31 -0.55
N LEU A 121 -8.44 0.71 0.54
CA LEU A 121 -8.09 -0.69 0.67
C LEU A 121 -8.84 -1.26 1.86
N TYR A 122 -9.43 -2.42 1.70
CA TYR A 122 -10.03 -3.13 2.82
C TYR A 122 -9.17 -4.34 3.16
N VAL A 123 -8.69 -4.39 4.40
CA VAL A 123 -7.85 -5.48 4.90
C VAL A 123 -8.72 -6.42 5.71
N THR A 124 -8.81 -7.66 5.24
CA THR A 124 -9.51 -8.72 5.94
C THR A 124 -8.54 -9.54 6.76
N GLU A 125 -9.08 -10.29 7.69
CA GLU A 125 -8.30 -11.24 8.46
C GLU A 125 -7.84 -12.40 7.58
N GLU A 126 -6.68 -12.90 7.91
CA GLU A 126 -6.21 -14.13 7.31
C GLU A 126 -7.08 -15.29 7.80
N SER A 127 -7.41 -16.21 6.92
CA SER A 127 -8.21 -17.37 7.28
C SER A 127 -7.55 -18.14 8.42
N GLY A 128 -8.33 -18.39 9.46
CA GLY A 128 -7.83 -19.04 10.67
C GLY A 128 -7.21 -18.09 11.69
N GLN A 129 -7.19 -16.81 11.40
CA GLN A 129 -6.68 -15.77 12.27
C GLN A 129 -7.79 -14.77 12.64
N GLU A 130 -9.01 -15.23 12.70
CA GLU A 130 -10.15 -14.37 12.96
C GLU A 130 -9.98 -13.64 14.28
N GLN A 131 -10.06 -12.34 14.23
CA GLN A 131 -10.15 -11.53 15.42
C GLN A 131 -11.52 -11.74 16.04
N VAL A 132 -11.53 -11.71 17.35
CA VAL A 132 -12.82 -11.65 18.05
C VAL A 132 -13.37 -10.26 17.80
N GLN A 133 -14.24 -10.18 16.83
CA GLN A 133 -14.97 -8.96 16.59
C GLN A 133 -16.16 -8.90 17.54
N TYR A 134 -16.80 -7.74 17.56
CA TYR A 134 -18.04 -7.66 18.27
C TYR A 134 -18.98 -8.73 17.75
N THR A 135 -19.73 -9.26 18.64
CA THR A 135 -20.66 -10.33 18.35
C THR A 135 -21.63 -9.89 17.26
N GLN A 136 -21.63 -10.62 16.20
CA GLN A 136 -22.69 -10.44 15.22
C GLN A 136 -24.02 -10.76 15.88
N TYR A 137 -25.01 -9.99 15.54
CA TYR A 137 -26.35 -10.34 15.95
C TYR A 137 -26.72 -11.66 15.32
N VAL A 138 -26.89 -12.65 16.14
CA VAL A 138 -27.46 -13.91 15.72
C VAL A 138 -28.93 -13.85 16.07
N ALA A 139 -29.78 -13.93 15.08
CA ALA A 139 -31.21 -13.95 15.35
C ALA A 139 -31.52 -15.10 16.30
N PRO A 140 -32.34 -14.86 17.30
CA PRO A 140 -32.72 -15.93 18.20
C PRO A 140 -33.28 -17.09 17.41
N GLU A 141 -32.97 -18.28 17.88
CA GLU A 141 -33.61 -19.43 17.30
C GLU A 141 -35.12 -19.26 17.28
N ALA A 142 -35.72 -19.73 16.23
CA ALA A 142 -37.16 -19.58 16.08
C ALA A 142 -37.92 -20.14 17.25
N ASP A 143 -37.39 -21.12 17.85
CA ASP A 143 -37.98 -21.73 19.03
C ASP A 143 -37.79 -20.87 20.28
N ASN A 144 -36.94 -19.89 20.24
CA ASN A 144 -36.78 -18.95 21.33
C ASN A 144 -37.79 -17.83 21.25
N TYR A 145 -38.47 -17.76 20.19
CA TYR A 145 -39.47 -16.74 20.11
C TYR A 145 -40.57 -17.04 21.09
N ILE A 146 -41.00 -15.98 21.61
CA ILE A 146 -42.25 -16.05 22.25
C ILE A 146 -43.24 -16.13 21.17
N TYR A 147 -43.56 -17.33 20.92
CA TYR A 147 -44.54 -17.50 19.91
C TYR A 147 -45.89 -17.21 20.44
N TYR A 148 -46.53 -16.45 19.68
CA TYR A 148 -47.83 -16.04 20.02
C TYR A 148 -48.71 -17.24 20.03
N GLY A 149 -49.18 -17.58 21.15
CA GLY A 149 -50.05 -18.71 21.27
C GLY A 149 -49.35 -20.06 21.20
N GLN A 150 -48.14 -20.06 21.45
CA GLN A 150 -47.40 -21.31 21.48
C GLN A 150 -47.08 -21.77 22.87
#